data_9f0d68456429c3ebd6cdf6b0d4ca74ec
#
_entry.id   9f0d68456429c3ebd6cdf6b0d4ca74ec
#
_cell.length_a   1.000
_cell.length_b   1.000
_cell.length_c   1.000
_cell.angle_alpha   90.00
_cell.angle_beta   90.00
_cell.angle_gamma   90.00
#
_symmetry.space_group_name_H-M   'P 1'
#
loop_
_entity.id
_entity.type
_entity.pdbx_description
1 polymer ?
#
loop_
_entity_poly.entity_id
_entity_poly.type
_entity_poly.pdbx_seq_one_letter_code
_entity_poly.pdbx_strand_id
1 'polypeptide(L)'
;VVVVEHDPALIRAADHVIDLGPGPGHAGGEVVYQGPLAGLTEEPRSKTGDFLAGRLEMPAPPERRRPIPGQRVRVVGARENNLHDLSVDFPLGLLLCVTGVSGSGKSTLLDQVLFRNLRRELGQSESEPGLCERIEGAELVGGVTLVDQSPPGRTSRANAATYLGVLDPLREAFAKTEDAKTRGLKASAFSFNSKVGACPVCEGAGFEKVELQFLPDAYVRCPACDGRRYRPEVLEVRCRGYSIAELLDLPAAEVARLFADNRKVVSALQPLIDIGLGYLSLSQPAGTLSGGEAQRLKLAAYLAEVEKAEKHLFILDEPTTGLHAADVSVLVGAMHRLVDAGHSVLVIEHNLEVAKSADWIVDLGPEGGDQGGRVVGEGTPEEIARLDTPTGRALRDVVGAAAAAEALTPPSPRGRGRSRVLAAGSLRAAEAQPGYAANSSIRVLGASENNLRRVHVSFPRDQLIAVTGISGSGKSTLAFDVLYAEGQRRFLDCLPAYARQFIRPLARPEVDRVEGMPPTVALEQKLSRGTPLSTAGTASEVYHYLRLLYA
;
A
#
# COMPACT_ATOMS: atom_id res chain seq x y z
N VAL A 1 -3.19 -10.38 -21.37
CA VAL A 1 -2.46 -9.97 -20.15
C VAL A 1 -3.47 -9.45 -19.15
N VAL A 2 -3.34 -9.83 -17.87
CA VAL A 2 -4.17 -9.31 -16.77
C VAL A 2 -3.24 -8.53 -15.85
N VAL A 3 -3.59 -7.28 -15.55
CA VAL A 3 -2.84 -6.41 -14.62
C VAL A 3 -3.75 -5.95 -13.49
N VAL A 4 -3.24 -5.96 -12.26
CA VAL A 4 -3.91 -5.33 -11.12
C VAL A 4 -3.31 -3.95 -10.96
N GLU A 5 -4.08 -2.91 -11.29
CA GLU A 5 -3.53 -1.57 -11.43
C GLU A 5 -4.45 -0.46 -10.92
N HIS A 6 -3.81 0.64 -10.54
CA HIS A 6 -4.45 1.86 -10.07
C HIS A 6 -4.02 3.09 -10.87
N ASP A 7 -2.96 2.96 -11.70
CA ASP A 7 -2.48 4.03 -12.54
C ASP A 7 -3.50 4.37 -13.64
N PRO A 8 -3.95 5.66 -13.72
CA PRO A 8 -4.95 6.06 -14.71
C PRO A 8 -4.50 5.86 -16.15
N ALA A 9 -3.19 5.98 -16.44
CA ALA A 9 -2.69 5.82 -17.80
C ALA A 9 -2.74 4.36 -18.23
N LEU A 10 -2.39 3.42 -17.34
CA LEU A 10 -2.51 1.99 -17.61
C LEU A 10 -3.97 1.54 -17.72
N ILE A 11 -4.85 2.04 -16.85
CA ILE A 11 -6.28 1.75 -16.92
C ILE A 11 -6.87 2.26 -18.25
N ARG A 12 -6.47 3.47 -18.71
CA ARG A 12 -6.90 4.03 -19.99
C ARG A 12 -6.35 3.29 -21.20
N ALA A 13 -5.21 2.63 -21.06
CA ALA A 13 -4.60 1.82 -22.13
C ALA A 13 -5.18 0.40 -22.21
N ALA A 14 -5.97 -0.05 -21.23
CA ALA A 14 -6.55 -1.38 -21.20
C ALA A 14 -7.72 -1.51 -22.21
N ASP A 15 -7.78 -2.65 -22.88
CA ASP A 15 -8.89 -3.00 -23.79
C ASP A 15 -10.17 -3.35 -23.01
N HIS A 16 -10.00 -3.90 -21.80
CA HIS A 16 -11.08 -4.37 -20.94
C HIS A 16 -10.78 -4.07 -19.48
N VAL A 17 -11.78 -3.62 -18.74
CA VAL A 17 -11.66 -3.29 -17.32
C VAL A 17 -12.60 -4.15 -16.50
N ILE A 18 -12.11 -4.66 -15.39
CA ILE A 18 -12.88 -5.35 -14.35
C ILE A 18 -12.70 -4.55 -13.06
N ASP A 19 -13.76 -3.90 -12.61
CA ASP A 19 -13.74 -3.07 -11.40
C ASP A 19 -14.41 -3.80 -10.24
N LEU A 20 -13.68 -3.95 -9.13
CA LEU A 20 -14.12 -4.63 -7.92
C LEU A 20 -14.45 -3.61 -6.81
N GLY A 21 -15.58 -3.83 -6.15
CA GLY A 21 -16.06 -2.94 -5.10
C GLY A 21 -17.34 -3.48 -4.47
N PRO A 22 -18.27 -2.56 -4.10
CA PRO A 22 -18.13 -1.09 -4.08
C PRO A 22 -17.30 -0.56 -2.92
N GLY A 23 -17.03 -1.38 -1.89
CA GLY A 23 -16.31 -1.04 -0.66
C GLY A 23 -15.12 -1.95 -0.39
N PRO A 24 -14.36 -1.73 0.70
CA PRO A 24 -13.29 -2.61 1.14
C PRO A 24 -13.81 -3.75 2.02
N GLY A 25 -13.05 -4.84 2.14
CA GLY A 25 -13.35 -5.99 3.02
C GLY A 25 -14.73 -6.56 2.75
N HIS A 26 -15.53 -6.69 3.82
CA HIS A 26 -16.90 -7.22 3.71
C HIS A 26 -17.88 -6.34 2.90
N ALA A 27 -17.57 -5.08 2.66
CA ALA A 27 -18.37 -4.21 1.79
C ALA A 27 -17.94 -4.30 0.31
N GLY A 28 -16.90 -5.07 0.00
CA GLY A 28 -16.37 -5.34 -1.33
C GLY A 28 -16.70 -6.73 -1.83
N GLY A 29 -15.83 -7.22 -2.72
CA GLY A 29 -15.91 -8.58 -3.24
C GLY A 29 -16.95 -8.79 -4.33
N GLU A 30 -17.48 -7.72 -4.92
CA GLU A 30 -18.42 -7.77 -6.04
C GLU A 30 -17.76 -7.19 -7.31
N VAL A 31 -18.13 -7.69 -8.48
CA VAL A 31 -17.82 -7.02 -9.75
C VAL A 31 -18.80 -5.86 -9.90
N VAL A 32 -18.29 -4.64 -9.80
CA VAL A 32 -19.06 -3.40 -9.98
C VAL A 32 -19.24 -3.10 -11.47
N TYR A 33 -18.17 -3.31 -12.22
CA TYR A 33 -18.17 -3.12 -13.67
C TYR A 33 -17.30 -4.16 -14.37
N GLN A 34 -17.71 -4.55 -15.57
CA GLN A 34 -16.91 -5.36 -16.50
C GLN A 34 -17.22 -4.92 -17.92
N GLY A 35 -16.22 -4.49 -18.67
CA GLY A 35 -16.39 -4.04 -20.04
C GLY A 35 -15.30 -3.07 -20.52
N PRO A 36 -15.51 -2.40 -21.66
CA PRO A 36 -14.64 -1.35 -22.16
C PRO A 36 -14.62 -0.14 -21.23
N LEU A 37 -13.52 0.64 -21.23
CA LEU A 37 -13.33 1.81 -20.37
C LEU A 37 -14.50 2.82 -20.39
N ALA A 38 -15.12 3.03 -21.55
CA ALA A 38 -16.19 4.02 -21.71
C ALA A 38 -17.35 3.81 -20.74
N GLY A 39 -17.79 2.57 -20.52
CA GLY A 39 -18.87 2.28 -19.59
C GLY A 39 -18.48 2.38 -18.11
N LEU A 40 -17.18 2.24 -17.78
CA LEU A 40 -16.70 2.38 -16.41
C LEU A 40 -16.95 3.79 -15.85
N THR A 41 -16.76 4.82 -16.65
CA THR A 41 -16.96 6.22 -16.24
C THR A 41 -18.44 6.59 -16.04
N GLU A 42 -19.35 5.76 -16.54
CA GLU A 42 -20.80 5.93 -16.38
C GLU A 42 -21.38 5.09 -15.21
N GLU A 43 -20.61 4.13 -14.68
CA GLU A 43 -21.06 3.27 -13.57
C GLU A 43 -21.04 4.01 -12.24
N PRO A 44 -22.19 4.30 -11.61
CA PRO A 44 -22.29 5.15 -10.42
C PRO A 44 -21.71 4.49 -9.16
N ARG A 45 -21.52 3.17 -9.13
CA ARG A 45 -20.91 2.45 -8.01
C ARG A 45 -19.40 2.35 -8.12
N SER A 46 -18.82 2.74 -9.27
CA SER A 46 -17.38 2.64 -9.53
C SER A 46 -16.64 3.86 -9.00
N LYS A 47 -15.82 3.67 -7.98
CA LYS A 47 -14.89 4.70 -7.49
C LYS A 47 -13.76 4.97 -8.49
N THR A 48 -13.35 3.95 -9.23
CA THR A 48 -12.40 4.08 -10.33
C THR A 48 -13.00 4.95 -11.44
N GLY A 49 -14.28 4.71 -11.80
CA GLY A 49 -15.03 5.51 -12.75
C GLY A 49 -15.18 6.98 -12.31
N ASP A 50 -15.48 7.22 -11.03
CA ASP A 50 -15.55 8.57 -10.45
C ASP A 50 -14.24 9.33 -10.59
N PHE A 51 -13.12 8.66 -10.32
CA PHE A 51 -11.79 9.26 -10.45
C PHE A 51 -11.44 9.57 -11.92
N LEU A 52 -11.62 8.61 -12.81
CA LEU A 52 -11.30 8.78 -14.24
C LEU A 52 -12.17 9.85 -14.93
N ALA A 53 -13.39 10.06 -14.42
CA ALA A 53 -14.31 11.11 -14.87
C ALA A 53 -14.07 12.47 -14.19
N GLY A 54 -13.10 12.58 -13.28
CA GLY A 54 -12.80 13.82 -12.56
C GLY A 54 -13.84 14.20 -11.48
N ARG A 55 -14.71 13.28 -11.07
CA ARG A 55 -15.68 13.50 -9.99
C ARG A 55 -15.08 13.31 -8.60
N LEU A 56 -14.00 12.57 -8.47
CA LEU A 56 -13.24 12.42 -7.22
C LEU A 56 -12.15 13.47 -7.16
N GLU A 57 -12.31 14.44 -6.29
CA GLU A 57 -11.31 15.48 -6.05
C GLU A 57 -10.37 15.09 -4.92
N MET A 58 -9.08 15.44 -5.05
CA MET A 58 -8.09 15.27 -3.98
C MET A 58 -8.18 16.42 -2.99
N PRO A 59 -8.08 16.15 -1.67
CA PRO A 59 -8.03 17.20 -0.68
C PRO A 59 -6.83 18.13 -0.95
N ALA A 60 -7.10 19.41 -1.10
CA ALA A 60 -6.07 20.43 -1.13
C ALA A 60 -6.46 21.51 -0.12
N PRO A 61 -5.51 22.14 0.57
CA PRO A 61 -5.84 23.25 1.46
C PRO A 61 -6.43 24.40 0.63
N PRO A 62 -7.47 25.11 1.14
CA PRO A 62 -8.08 26.24 0.42
C PRO A 62 -7.08 27.35 0.17
N GLU A 63 -6.13 27.53 1.07
CA GLU A 63 -4.93 28.35 0.89
C GLU A 63 -3.70 27.54 1.26
N ARG A 64 -2.68 27.55 0.41
CA ARG A 64 -1.43 26.86 0.70
C ARG A 64 -0.71 27.53 1.86
N ARG A 65 -0.24 26.72 2.79
CA ARG A 65 0.64 27.19 3.86
C ARG A 65 1.95 27.66 3.23
N ARG A 66 2.52 28.76 3.74
CA ARG A 66 3.78 29.30 3.23
C ARG A 66 4.93 29.04 4.17
N PRO A 67 6.15 28.85 3.67
CA PRO A 67 7.35 28.76 4.49
C PRO A 67 7.49 29.96 5.43
N ILE A 68 7.73 29.69 6.71
CA ILE A 68 8.01 30.73 7.72
C ILE A 68 9.53 30.93 7.77
N PRO A 69 10.03 32.16 7.59
CA PRO A 69 11.46 32.45 7.66
C PRO A 69 12.10 31.92 8.94
N GLY A 70 13.20 31.18 8.83
CA GLY A 70 13.89 30.58 9.96
C GLY A 70 13.30 29.24 10.48
N GLN A 71 12.11 28.83 10.06
CA GLN A 71 11.52 27.53 10.39
C GLN A 71 11.83 26.51 9.27
N ARG A 72 13.05 25.99 9.25
CA ARG A 72 13.49 25.00 8.25
C ARG A 72 14.59 24.11 8.80
N VAL A 73 14.67 22.91 8.28
CA VAL A 73 15.87 22.07 8.33
C VAL A 73 16.59 22.22 7.02
N ARG A 74 17.91 22.44 7.06
CA ARG A 74 18.74 22.57 5.87
C ARG A 74 19.79 21.48 5.85
N VAL A 75 19.86 20.76 4.74
CA VAL A 75 20.98 19.89 4.40
C VAL A 75 22.02 20.72 3.66
N VAL A 76 23.28 20.64 4.09
CA VAL A 76 24.39 21.37 3.45
C VAL A 76 25.42 20.38 2.93
N GLY A 77 25.75 20.47 1.66
CA GLY A 77 26.86 19.75 1.04
C GLY A 77 26.67 18.22 1.01
N ALA A 78 25.48 17.71 0.69
CA ALA A 78 25.23 16.29 0.57
C ALA A 78 25.96 15.67 -0.63
N ARG A 79 26.71 14.56 -0.38
CA ARG A 79 27.57 13.88 -1.36
C ARG A 79 27.38 12.37 -1.35
N GLU A 80 26.33 11.87 -0.73
CA GLU A 80 26.06 10.43 -0.68
C GLU A 80 25.56 9.92 -2.04
N ASN A 81 26.06 8.79 -2.50
CA ASN A 81 25.74 8.17 -3.78
C ASN A 81 25.87 9.17 -4.96
N ASN A 82 24.77 9.46 -5.64
CA ASN A 82 24.72 10.35 -6.80
C ASN A 82 24.41 11.82 -6.46
N LEU A 83 24.44 12.20 -5.19
CA LEU A 83 24.24 13.62 -4.80
C LEU A 83 25.51 14.44 -5.05
N HIS A 84 25.37 15.57 -5.76
CA HIS A 84 26.46 16.42 -6.19
C HIS A 84 26.59 17.67 -5.33
N ASP A 85 27.14 17.55 -4.11
CA ASP A 85 27.36 18.67 -3.20
C ASP A 85 26.07 19.49 -2.95
N LEU A 86 24.98 18.74 -2.78
CA LEU A 86 23.64 19.26 -2.75
C LEU A 86 23.35 19.98 -1.44
N SER A 87 22.90 21.25 -1.53
CA SER A 87 22.35 21.98 -0.38
C SER A 87 20.88 22.29 -0.67
N VAL A 88 19.99 21.98 0.30
CA VAL A 88 18.53 22.12 0.13
C VAL A 88 17.85 22.45 1.45
N ASP A 89 16.83 23.30 1.39
CA ASP A 89 15.99 23.70 2.52
C ASP A 89 14.70 22.87 2.57
N PHE A 90 14.35 22.40 3.76
CA PHE A 90 13.08 21.75 4.05
C PHE A 90 12.29 22.63 5.03
N PRO A 91 11.38 23.47 4.53
CA PRO A 91 10.51 24.28 5.39
C PRO A 91 9.66 23.40 6.32
N LEU A 92 9.57 23.81 7.59
CA LEU A 92 8.81 23.09 8.62
C LEU A 92 7.36 23.58 8.72
N GLY A 93 6.46 22.74 9.26
CA GLY A 93 5.04 23.05 9.43
C GLY A 93 4.24 23.00 8.11
N LEU A 94 4.74 22.27 7.12
CA LEU A 94 4.14 22.13 5.80
C LEU A 94 3.99 20.67 5.39
N LEU A 95 3.12 20.39 4.43
CA LEU A 95 3.16 19.20 3.61
C LEU A 95 4.11 19.46 2.44
N LEU A 96 5.31 18.89 2.49
CA LEU A 96 6.35 19.05 1.50
C LEU A 96 6.48 17.76 0.67
N CYS A 97 6.49 17.89 -0.65
CA CYS A 97 6.66 16.77 -1.57
C CYS A 97 8.04 16.84 -2.25
N VAL A 98 8.81 15.75 -2.17
CA VAL A 98 10.06 15.59 -2.93
C VAL A 98 9.78 14.77 -4.16
N THR A 99 9.92 15.40 -5.33
CA THR A 99 9.62 14.84 -6.64
C THR A 99 10.91 14.66 -7.47
N GLY A 100 10.76 14.13 -8.66
CA GLY A 100 11.87 13.95 -9.62
C GLY A 100 11.84 12.57 -10.27
N VAL A 101 12.61 12.41 -11.33
CA VAL A 101 12.71 11.16 -12.07
C VAL A 101 13.27 10.01 -11.21
N SER A 102 13.01 8.76 -11.60
CA SER A 102 13.57 7.61 -10.89
C SER A 102 15.11 7.65 -10.93
N GLY A 103 15.73 7.34 -9.78
CA GLY A 103 17.19 7.41 -9.66
C GLY A 103 17.78 8.82 -9.50
N SER A 104 16.97 9.88 -9.35
CA SER A 104 17.49 11.25 -9.15
C SER A 104 18.08 11.52 -7.74
N GLY A 105 18.05 10.54 -6.83
CA GLY A 105 18.66 10.65 -5.50
C GLY A 105 17.67 10.97 -4.36
N LYS A 106 16.36 10.94 -4.57
CA LYS A 106 15.33 11.26 -3.56
C LYS A 106 15.47 10.45 -2.27
N SER A 107 15.47 9.13 -2.36
CA SER A 107 15.59 8.24 -1.19
C SER A 107 16.96 8.37 -0.53
N THR A 108 18.04 8.60 -1.30
CA THR A 108 19.37 8.90 -0.76
C THR A 108 19.34 10.17 0.08
N LEU A 109 18.75 11.25 -0.46
CA LEU A 109 18.67 12.54 0.22
C LEU A 109 17.82 12.44 1.52
N LEU A 110 16.66 11.78 1.46
CA LEU A 110 15.73 11.79 2.59
C LEU A 110 16.01 10.70 3.64
N ASP A 111 16.28 9.45 3.23
CA ASP A 111 16.59 8.39 4.19
C ASP A 111 18.05 8.48 4.68
N GLN A 112 19.01 8.41 3.73
CA GLN A 112 20.42 8.24 4.14
C GLN A 112 21.00 9.55 4.69
N VAL A 113 20.71 10.69 4.04
CA VAL A 113 21.29 11.97 4.46
C VAL A 113 20.44 12.66 5.52
N LEU A 114 19.20 13.05 5.21
CA LEU A 114 18.38 13.85 6.13
C LEU A 114 17.99 13.08 7.38
N PHE A 115 17.30 11.93 7.23
CA PHE A 115 16.76 11.17 8.35
C PHE A 115 17.83 10.66 9.30
N ARG A 116 18.87 10.00 8.79
CA ARG A 116 19.91 9.40 9.63
C ARG A 116 20.79 10.45 10.32
N ASN A 117 21.10 11.57 9.64
CA ASN A 117 21.81 12.67 10.26
C ASN A 117 20.96 13.37 11.35
N LEU A 118 19.67 13.65 11.10
CA LEU A 118 18.78 14.20 12.13
C LEU A 118 18.68 13.27 13.34
N ARG A 119 18.53 11.96 13.14
CA ARG A 119 18.54 11.02 14.27
C ARG A 119 19.83 11.05 15.06
N ARG A 120 20.96 11.24 14.40
CA ARG A 120 22.26 11.40 15.08
C ARG A 120 22.30 12.67 15.91
N GLU A 121 21.87 13.82 15.35
CA GLU A 121 21.83 15.09 16.08
C GLU A 121 20.85 15.04 17.28
N LEU A 122 19.76 14.29 17.18
CA LEU A 122 18.79 14.06 18.26
C LEU A 122 19.22 12.96 19.25
N GLY A 123 20.42 12.38 19.11
CA GLY A 123 20.92 11.33 20.00
C GLY A 123 20.23 9.98 19.85
N GLN A 124 19.59 9.68 18.73
CA GLN A 124 18.79 8.49 18.47
C GLN A 124 19.37 7.55 17.40
N SER A 125 20.65 7.76 16.99
CA SER A 125 21.22 7.03 15.85
C SER A 125 21.49 5.56 16.13
N GLU A 126 21.04 4.67 15.21
CA GLU A 126 21.33 3.23 15.18
C GLU A 126 22.07 2.81 13.89
N SER A 127 22.25 3.73 12.92
CA SER A 127 22.85 3.45 11.61
C SER A 127 23.79 4.57 11.18
N GLU A 128 24.77 4.25 10.34
CA GLU A 128 25.66 5.26 9.76
C GLU A 128 24.88 6.24 8.88
N PRO A 129 25.07 7.56 9.11
CA PRO A 129 24.44 8.59 8.29
C PRO A 129 25.16 8.76 6.96
N GLY A 130 24.42 9.18 5.94
CA GLY A 130 24.99 9.53 4.64
C GLY A 130 25.83 10.80 4.69
N LEU A 131 26.74 10.93 3.73
CA LEU A 131 27.73 11.99 3.66
C LEU A 131 27.09 13.36 3.38
N CYS A 132 27.24 14.30 4.31
CA CYS A 132 26.96 15.73 4.13
C CYS A 132 27.93 16.54 5.00
N GLU A 133 28.03 17.85 4.73
CA GLU A 133 28.86 18.72 5.57
C GLU A 133 28.22 18.91 6.95
N ARG A 134 26.92 19.27 7.00
CA ARG A 134 26.15 19.47 8.23
C ARG A 134 24.65 19.52 7.96
N ILE A 135 23.88 19.39 9.05
CA ILE A 135 22.46 19.69 9.11
C ILE A 135 22.28 20.95 9.96
N GLU A 136 21.50 21.90 9.48
CA GLU A 136 21.12 23.13 10.21
C GLU A 136 19.65 23.06 10.58
N GLY A 137 19.25 23.58 11.76
CA GLY A 137 17.85 23.61 12.21
C GLY A 137 17.35 22.31 12.83
N ALA A 138 18.24 21.38 13.18
CA ALA A 138 17.85 20.14 13.86
C ALA A 138 17.17 20.40 15.22
N GLU A 139 17.53 21.48 15.91
CA GLU A 139 16.96 21.93 17.18
C GLU A 139 15.50 22.39 17.07
N LEU A 140 15.00 22.65 15.87
CA LEU A 140 13.60 23.04 15.62
C LEU A 140 12.65 21.84 15.60
N VAL A 141 13.19 20.62 15.60
CA VAL A 141 12.46 19.36 15.47
C VAL A 141 12.61 18.54 16.75
N GLY A 142 11.50 18.24 17.43
CA GLY A 142 11.51 17.42 18.64
C GLY A 142 11.72 15.92 18.37
N GLY A 143 11.56 15.49 17.12
CA GLY A 143 11.80 14.11 16.70
C GLY A 143 11.60 13.92 15.21
N VAL A 144 12.16 12.83 14.67
CA VAL A 144 12.03 12.46 13.26
C VAL A 144 11.64 10.99 13.11
N THR A 145 10.72 10.71 12.22
CA THR A 145 10.26 9.34 11.92
C THR A 145 10.21 9.09 10.43
N LEU A 146 10.79 7.96 10.01
CA LEU A 146 10.64 7.44 8.66
C LEU A 146 9.53 6.38 8.65
N VAL A 147 8.51 6.62 7.85
CA VAL A 147 7.39 5.69 7.64
C VAL A 147 7.61 4.98 6.30
N ASP A 148 8.26 3.85 6.37
CA ASP A 148 8.55 2.98 5.23
C ASP A 148 7.50 1.86 5.06
N GLN A 149 7.59 1.12 3.95
CA GLN A 149 6.68 0.02 3.62
C GLN A 149 7.01 -1.30 4.36
N SER A 150 7.97 -1.30 5.29
CA SER A 150 8.30 -2.50 6.06
C SER A 150 7.15 -2.91 6.99
N PRO A 151 6.95 -4.21 7.26
CA PRO A 151 5.89 -4.64 8.18
C PRO A 151 6.06 -4.00 9.58
N PRO A 152 4.97 -3.52 10.21
CA PRO A 152 5.00 -3.02 11.57
C PRO A 152 5.25 -4.18 12.55
N GLY A 153 6.30 -4.06 13.36
CA GLY A 153 6.68 -5.08 14.33
C GLY A 153 7.62 -6.17 13.79
N ARG A 154 8.46 -6.69 14.68
CA ARG A 154 9.52 -7.68 14.35
C ARG A 154 9.12 -9.13 14.64
N THR A 155 7.94 -9.38 15.21
CA THR A 155 7.51 -10.71 15.64
C THR A 155 6.38 -11.24 14.78
N SER A 156 6.31 -12.56 14.59
CA SER A 156 5.22 -13.25 13.90
C SER A 156 3.84 -13.10 14.57
N ARG A 157 3.82 -12.59 15.81
CA ARG A 157 2.60 -12.34 16.60
C ARG A 157 2.08 -10.91 16.49
N ALA A 158 2.85 -10.00 15.84
CA ALA A 158 2.44 -8.63 15.63
C ALA A 158 1.19 -8.57 14.74
N ASN A 159 0.20 -7.82 15.15
CA ASN A 159 -1.05 -7.56 14.43
C ASN A 159 -1.54 -6.14 14.71
N ALA A 160 -2.59 -5.70 14.01
CA ALA A 160 -3.13 -4.35 14.16
C ALA A 160 -3.53 -4.05 15.62
N ALA A 161 -4.15 -5.01 16.35
CA ALA A 161 -4.57 -4.80 17.73
C ALA A 161 -3.40 -4.54 18.69
N THR A 162 -2.28 -5.26 18.52
CA THR A 162 -1.08 -5.06 19.36
C THR A 162 -0.34 -3.81 19.00
N TYR A 163 -0.29 -3.46 17.72
CA TYR A 163 0.44 -2.29 17.24
C TYR A 163 -0.23 -0.97 17.66
N LEU A 164 -1.56 -0.92 17.62
CA LEU A 164 -2.35 0.25 18.04
C LEU A 164 -2.62 0.29 19.56
N GLY A 165 -2.18 -0.72 20.32
CA GLY A 165 -2.43 -0.79 21.75
C GLY A 165 -3.89 -1.05 22.15
N VAL A 166 -4.79 -1.35 21.21
CA VAL A 166 -6.22 -1.56 21.49
C VAL A 166 -6.49 -2.88 22.22
N LEU A 167 -5.55 -3.82 22.15
CA LEU A 167 -5.70 -5.12 22.84
C LEU A 167 -5.86 -4.95 24.36
N ASP A 168 -5.19 -3.96 24.98
CA ASP A 168 -5.25 -3.74 26.41
C ASP A 168 -6.63 -3.30 26.90
N PRO A 169 -7.28 -2.25 26.35
CA PRO A 169 -8.64 -1.91 26.72
C PRO A 169 -9.67 -3.00 26.39
N LEU A 170 -9.47 -3.80 25.34
CA LEU A 170 -10.33 -4.94 25.04
C LEU A 170 -10.19 -6.03 26.12
N ARG A 171 -8.97 -6.38 26.54
CA ARG A 171 -8.73 -7.36 27.62
C ARG A 171 -9.35 -6.91 28.95
N GLU A 172 -9.29 -5.61 29.27
CA GLU A 172 -9.95 -5.04 30.43
C GLU A 172 -11.48 -5.19 30.34
N ALA A 173 -12.05 -5.00 29.15
CA ALA A 173 -13.49 -5.16 28.94
C ALA A 173 -13.94 -6.60 29.16
N PHE A 174 -13.19 -7.59 28.61
CA PHE A 174 -13.48 -9.01 28.85
C PHE A 174 -13.36 -9.41 30.33
N ALA A 175 -12.32 -8.96 31.02
CA ALA A 175 -12.12 -9.26 32.44
C ALA A 175 -13.23 -8.69 33.37
N LYS A 176 -13.98 -7.68 32.91
CA LYS A 176 -15.10 -7.08 33.63
C LYS A 176 -16.42 -7.83 33.47
N THR A 177 -16.51 -8.79 32.54
CA THR A 177 -17.73 -9.59 32.35
C THR A 177 -17.97 -10.49 33.57
N GLU A 178 -19.23 -10.79 33.86
CA GLU A 178 -19.60 -11.68 35.00
C GLU A 178 -19.04 -13.10 34.83
N ASP A 179 -19.00 -13.58 33.60
CA ASP A 179 -18.46 -14.89 33.24
C ASP A 179 -16.94 -14.97 33.56
N ALA A 180 -16.18 -13.93 33.20
CA ALA A 180 -14.75 -13.87 33.52
C ALA A 180 -14.50 -13.80 35.03
N LYS A 181 -15.29 -13.02 35.77
CA LYS A 181 -15.19 -12.90 37.22
C LYS A 181 -15.49 -14.25 37.92
N THR A 182 -16.55 -14.92 37.50
CA THR A 182 -16.95 -16.24 38.07
C THR A 182 -15.87 -17.29 37.84
N ARG A 183 -15.18 -17.22 36.69
CA ARG A 183 -14.07 -18.14 36.36
C ARG A 183 -12.71 -17.68 36.91
N GLY A 184 -12.63 -16.52 37.57
CA GLY A 184 -11.39 -15.96 38.08
C GLY A 184 -10.39 -15.49 36.99
N LEU A 185 -10.88 -15.22 35.76
CA LEU A 185 -10.07 -14.84 34.62
C LEU A 185 -9.78 -13.33 34.66
N LYS A 186 -8.53 -12.96 34.80
CA LYS A 186 -8.04 -11.58 34.77
C LYS A 186 -7.71 -11.13 33.35
N ALA A 187 -7.45 -9.84 33.14
CA ALA A 187 -7.09 -9.28 31.83
C ALA A 187 -5.91 -10.01 31.13
N SER A 188 -4.96 -10.57 31.91
CA SER A 188 -3.85 -11.37 31.37
C SER A 188 -4.29 -12.66 30.69
N ALA A 189 -5.46 -13.22 31.04
CA ALA A 189 -6.01 -14.41 30.42
C ALA A 189 -6.50 -14.12 28.98
N PHE A 190 -6.89 -12.88 28.69
CA PHE A 190 -7.35 -12.44 27.36
C PHE A 190 -6.20 -11.93 26.48
N SER A 191 -4.96 -12.37 26.74
CA SER A 191 -3.78 -12.07 25.93
C SER A 191 -3.19 -13.35 25.34
N PHE A 192 -3.09 -13.41 24.02
CA PHE A 192 -2.38 -14.50 23.33
C PHE A 192 -0.84 -14.44 23.50
N ASN A 193 -0.31 -13.35 24.09
CA ASN A 193 1.10 -13.24 24.47
C ASN A 193 1.37 -13.68 25.91
N SER A 194 0.33 -14.02 26.68
CA SER A 194 0.45 -14.47 28.07
C SER A 194 0.30 -15.99 28.16
N LYS A 195 1.16 -16.65 28.93
CA LYS A 195 1.08 -18.11 29.18
C LYS A 195 -0.28 -18.55 29.77
N VAL A 196 -0.98 -17.64 30.45
CA VAL A 196 -2.29 -17.91 31.06
C VAL A 196 -3.39 -18.02 30.00
N GLY A 197 -3.36 -17.16 28.96
CA GLY A 197 -4.41 -17.09 27.95
C GLY A 197 -4.07 -17.78 26.63
N ALA A 198 -2.78 -17.89 26.31
CA ALA A 198 -2.31 -18.45 25.05
C ALA A 198 -2.59 -19.96 24.93
N CYS A 199 -2.90 -20.40 23.72
CA CYS A 199 -2.94 -21.81 23.39
C CYS A 199 -1.59 -22.47 23.73
N PRO A 200 -1.55 -23.55 24.51
CA PRO A 200 -0.30 -24.17 24.96
C PRO A 200 0.49 -24.85 23.84
N VAL A 201 -0.14 -25.17 22.71
CA VAL A 201 0.50 -25.85 21.57
C VAL A 201 1.24 -24.86 20.70
N CYS A 202 0.57 -23.79 20.22
CA CYS A 202 1.19 -22.77 19.36
C CYS A 202 1.69 -21.55 20.14
N GLU A 203 1.60 -21.55 21.46
CA GLU A 203 2.00 -20.45 22.34
C GLU A 203 1.43 -19.07 21.92
N GLY A 204 0.21 -19.06 21.36
CA GLY A 204 -0.48 -17.86 20.91
C GLY A 204 -0.12 -17.41 19.49
N ALA A 205 0.70 -18.16 18.75
CA ALA A 205 1.00 -17.85 17.36
C ALA A 205 -0.20 -18.10 16.42
N GLY A 206 -1.06 -19.09 16.74
CA GLY A 206 -2.19 -19.51 15.91
C GLY A 206 -1.81 -20.49 14.80
N PHE A 207 -0.54 -20.68 14.54
CA PHE A 207 0.00 -21.58 13.52
C PHE A 207 1.29 -22.23 14.03
N GLU A 208 1.66 -23.34 13.42
CA GLU A 208 2.92 -24.03 13.59
C GLU A 208 3.80 -23.81 12.36
N LYS A 209 5.05 -23.46 12.59
CA LYS A 209 6.05 -23.31 11.54
C LYS A 209 6.62 -24.68 11.22
N VAL A 210 6.45 -25.15 10.01
CA VAL A 210 7.09 -26.36 9.48
C VAL A 210 8.28 -25.93 8.64
N GLU A 211 9.48 -26.21 9.15
CA GLU A 211 10.73 -25.93 8.42
C GLU A 211 10.93 -26.97 7.32
N LEU A 212 11.00 -26.50 6.08
CA LEU A 212 11.26 -27.33 4.91
C LEU A 212 12.69 -27.08 4.45
N GLN A 213 13.56 -28.08 4.53
CA GLN A 213 15.02 -27.96 4.31
C GLN A 213 15.44 -27.29 2.98
N PHE A 214 14.59 -27.31 1.95
CA PHE A 214 14.89 -26.76 0.61
C PHE A 214 13.78 -25.86 0.05
N LEU A 215 12.75 -25.55 0.83
CA LEU A 215 11.59 -24.74 0.44
C LEU A 215 11.32 -23.67 1.50
N PRO A 216 10.62 -22.60 1.16
CA PRO A 216 10.18 -21.63 2.16
C PRO A 216 9.36 -22.31 3.27
N ASP A 217 9.55 -21.86 4.50
CA ASP A 217 8.83 -22.37 5.67
C ASP A 217 7.32 -22.40 5.44
N ALA A 218 6.67 -23.49 5.82
CA ALA A 218 5.22 -23.61 5.77
C ALA A 218 4.61 -23.26 7.13
N TYR A 219 3.53 -22.49 7.11
CA TYR A 219 2.74 -22.18 8.29
C TYR A 219 1.42 -22.92 8.23
N VAL A 220 1.23 -23.87 9.16
CA VAL A 220 0.01 -24.69 9.25
C VAL A 220 -0.82 -24.20 10.43
N ARG A 221 -2.14 -24.07 10.27
CA ARG A 221 -3.02 -23.71 11.38
C ARG A 221 -2.83 -24.66 12.55
N CYS A 222 -2.71 -24.13 13.76
CA CYS A 222 -2.54 -24.94 14.96
C CYS A 222 -3.76 -25.85 15.17
N PRO A 223 -3.59 -27.18 15.21
CA PRO A 223 -4.71 -28.12 15.32
C PRO A 223 -5.45 -28.03 16.66
N ALA A 224 -4.76 -27.55 17.71
CA ALA A 224 -5.36 -27.47 19.06
C ALA A 224 -6.30 -26.25 19.21
N CYS A 225 -6.00 -25.12 18.59
CA CYS A 225 -6.84 -23.91 18.70
C CYS A 225 -7.49 -23.50 17.38
N ASP A 226 -7.24 -24.22 16.29
CA ASP A 226 -7.74 -23.90 14.95
C ASP A 226 -7.46 -22.43 14.54
N GLY A 227 -6.25 -21.97 14.79
CA GLY A 227 -5.83 -20.62 14.49
C GLY A 227 -6.28 -19.55 15.51
N ARG A 228 -7.14 -19.88 16.47
CA ARG A 228 -7.75 -18.91 17.41
C ARG A 228 -6.82 -18.37 18.48
N ARG A 229 -5.62 -18.92 18.64
CA ARG A 229 -4.51 -18.43 19.51
C ARG A 229 -4.71 -18.59 21.03
N TYR A 230 -5.93 -18.80 21.52
CA TYR A 230 -6.29 -18.83 22.93
C TYR A 230 -6.61 -20.24 23.44
N ARG A 231 -6.61 -20.39 24.75
CA ARG A 231 -7.11 -21.59 25.43
C ARG A 231 -8.63 -21.69 25.29
N PRO A 232 -9.20 -22.91 25.29
CA PRO A 232 -10.65 -23.13 25.20
C PRO A 232 -11.44 -22.36 26.26
N GLU A 233 -10.98 -22.37 27.52
CA GLU A 233 -11.65 -21.74 28.67
C GLU A 233 -11.77 -20.20 28.49
N VAL A 234 -10.80 -19.57 27.79
CA VAL A 234 -10.82 -18.15 27.47
C VAL A 234 -11.81 -17.85 26.35
N LEU A 235 -11.91 -18.77 25.38
CA LEU A 235 -12.81 -18.62 24.22
C LEU A 235 -14.30 -18.81 24.59
N GLU A 236 -14.60 -19.45 25.72
CA GLU A 236 -15.96 -19.58 26.22
C GLU A 236 -16.52 -18.26 26.77
N VAL A 237 -15.66 -17.35 27.26
CA VAL A 237 -16.09 -16.05 27.78
C VAL A 237 -16.56 -15.14 26.64
N ARG A 238 -17.76 -14.59 26.80
CA ARG A 238 -18.38 -13.68 25.82
C ARG A 238 -18.42 -12.25 26.32
N CYS A 239 -17.97 -11.33 25.49
CA CYS A 239 -18.15 -9.90 25.69
C CYS A 239 -18.92 -9.35 24.48
N ARG A 240 -20.08 -8.75 24.72
CA ARG A 240 -20.98 -8.24 23.64
C ARG A 240 -21.36 -9.29 22.60
N GLY A 241 -21.45 -10.55 23.02
CA GLY A 241 -21.83 -11.68 22.17
C GLY A 241 -20.65 -12.41 21.50
N TYR A 242 -19.42 -11.87 21.55
CA TYR A 242 -18.24 -12.40 20.90
C TYR A 242 -17.22 -12.94 21.92
N SER A 243 -16.52 -14.02 21.58
CA SER A 243 -15.26 -14.40 22.24
C SER A 243 -14.16 -13.41 21.85
N ILE A 244 -13.04 -13.42 22.59
CA ILE A 244 -11.91 -12.52 22.25
C ILE A 244 -11.34 -12.80 20.86
N ALA A 245 -11.29 -14.05 20.41
CA ALA A 245 -10.80 -14.39 19.07
C ALA A 245 -11.77 -13.89 17.98
N GLU A 246 -13.07 -14.19 18.11
CA GLU A 246 -14.09 -13.70 17.16
C GLU A 246 -14.12 -12.18 17.08
N LEU A 247 -13.96 -11.48 18.22
CA LEU A 247 -13.91 -10.03 18.25
C LEU A 247 -12.69 -9.49 17.51
N LEU A 248 -11.53 -10.11 17.67
CA LEU A 248 -10.31 -9.71 16.98
C LEU A 248 -10.36 -9.99 15.46
N ASP A 249 -11.18 -10.95 15.04
CA ASP A 249 -11.40 -11.25 13.62
C ASP A 249 -12.35 -10.27 12.93
N LEU A 250 -13.09 -9.45 13.70
CA LEU A 250 -13.94 -8.40 13.13
C LEU A 250 -13.09 -7.25 12.54
N PRO A 251 -13.65 -6.53 11.54
CA PRO A 251 -13.09 -5.26 11.08
C PRO A 251 -12.97 -4.23 12.21
N ALA A 252 -11.90 -3.45 12.20
CA ALA A 252 -11.65 -2.41 13.21
C ALA A 252 -12.81 -1.42 13.36
N ALA A 253 -13.44 -1.03 12.24
CA ALA A 253 -14.62 -0.15 12.25
C ALA A 253 -15.83 -0.78 12.94
N GLU A 254 -15.99 -2.10 12.86
CA GLU A 254 -17.08 -2.80 13.55
C GLU A 254 -16.82 -2.92 15.04
N VAL A 255 -15.57 -3.23 15.43
CA VAL A 255 -15.15 -3.23 16.84
C VAL A 255 -15.35 -1.84 17.46
N ALA A 256 -14.97 -0.77 16.77
CA ALA A 256 -15.18 0.61 17.25
C ALA A 256 -16.67 0.90 17.47
N ARG A 257 -17.57 0.47 16.59
CA ARG A 257 -19.03 0.61 16.75
C ARG A 257 -19.55 -0.22 17.92
N LEU A 258 -19.10 -1.48 18.06
CA LEU A 258 -19.48 -2.34 19.18
C LEU A 258 -19.08 -1.76 20.55
N PHE A 259 -17.96 -1.03 20.60
CA PHE A 259 -17.42 -0.42 21.81
C PHE A 259 -17.55 1.11 21.82
N ALA A 260 -18.58 1.66 21.19
CA ALA A 260 -18.81 3.12 21.10
C ALA A 260 -18.86 3.83 22.46
N ASP A 261 -19.26 3.13 23.52
CA ASP A 261 -19.28 3.59 24.92
C ASP A 261 -17.91 3.50 25.63
N ASN A 262 -16.93 2.81 25.03
CA ASN A 262 -15.58 2.67 25.58
C ASN A 262 -14.60 3.62 24.86
N ARG A 263 -14.41 4.82 25.45
CA ARG A 263 -13.55 5.86 24.87
C ARG A 263 -12.13 5.38 24.56
N LYS A 264 -11.55 4.47 25.37
CA LYS A 264 -10.19 3.95 25.15
C LYS A 264 -10.10 3.10 23.89
N VAL A 265 -11.11 2.26 23.63
CA VAL A 265 -11.17 1.43 22.40
C VAL A 265 -11.38 2.32 21.19
N VAL A 266 -12.35 3.25 21.25
CA VAL A 266 -12.64 4.15 20.13
C VAL A 266 -11.43 5.02 19.78
N SER A 267 -10.78 5.66 20.76
CA SER A 267 -9.62 6.53 20.51
C SER A 267 -8.43 5.77 19.92
N ALA A 268 -8.24 4.49 20.26
CA ALA A 268 -7.18 3.68 19.67
C ALA A 268 -7.49 3.24 18.22
N LEU A 269 -8.78 3.04 17.87
CA LEU A 269 -9.19 2.57 16.54
C LEU A 269 -9.51 3.69 15.57
N GLN A 270 -9.92 4.86 16.05
CA GLN A 270 -10.35 5.97 15.20
C GLN A 270 -9.27 6.40 14.19
N PRO A 271 -7.98 6.56 14.56
CA PRO A 271 -6.94 6.88 13.59
C PRO A 271 -6.80 5.85 12.46
N LEU A 272 -6.99 4.56 12.76
CA LEU A 272 -6.96 3.50 11.75
C LEU A 272 -8.14 3.64 10.76
N ILE A 273 -9.31 3.97 11.26
CA ILE A 273 -10.52 4.21 10.45
C ILE A 273 -10.33 5.45 9.57
N ASP A 274 -9.77 6.52 10.15
CA ASP A 274 -9.55 7.82 9.51
C ASP A 274 -8.57 7.76 8.33
N ILE A 275 -7.68 6.77 8.29
CA ILE A 275 -6.75 6.54 7.17
C ILE A 275 -7.24 5.46 6.20
N GLY A 276 -8.53 5.08 6.29
CA GLY A 276 -9.16 4.13 5.37
C GLY A 276 -8.82 2.66 5.62
N LEU A 277 -8.29 2.30 6.79
CA LEU A 277 -7.98 0.91 7.17
C LEU A 277 -9.02 0.29 8.12
N GLY A 278 -10.19 0.89 8.26
CA GLY A 278 -11.27 0.40 9.12
C GLY A 278 -11.77 -1.02 8.77
N TYR A 279 -11.49 -1.50 7.57
CA TYR A 279 -11.83 -2.84 7.11
C TYR A 279 -10.87 -3.94 7.61
N LEU A 280 -9.67 -3.58 8.09
CA LEU A 280 -8.70 -4.56 8.56
C LEU A 280 -9.21 -5.28 9.81
N SER A 281 -9.05 -6.60 9.81
CA SER A 281 -9.23 -7.41 11.02
C SER A 281 -8.13 -7.10 12.03
N LEU A 282 -8.51 -6.96 13.30
CA LEU A 282 -7.56 -6.70 14.37
C LEU A 282 -6.59 -7.86 14.61
N SER A 283 -6.98 -9.10 14.27
CA SER A 283 -6.15 -10.31 14.36
C SER A 283 -5.17 -10.48 13.22
N GLN A 284 -5.33 -9.73 12.09
CA GLN A 284 -4.53 -9.90 10.89
C GLN A 284 -3.04 -9.73 11.19
N PRO A 285 -2.19 -10.74 10.88
CA PRO A 285 -0.76 -10.65 11.12
C PRO A 285 -0.13 -9.50 10.33
N ALA A 286 0.72 -8.72 10.97
CA ALA A 286 1.37 -7.57 10.34
C ALA A 286 2.20 -7.92 9.09
N GLY A 287 2.75 -9.15 9.05
CA GLY A 287 3.51 -9.65 7.89
C GLY A 287 2.67 -10.01 6.66
N THR A 288 1.33 -10.04 6.79
CA THR A 288 0.41 -10.32 5.66
C THR A 288 -0.19 -9.05 5.06
N LEU A 289 0.11 -7.89 5.65
CA LEU A 289 -0.32 -6.60 5.14
C LEU A 289 0.45 -6.26 3.85
N SER A 290 -0.23 -5.65 2.90
CA SER A 290 0.44 -5.01 1.77
C SER A 290 1.35 -3.88 2.26
N GLY A 291 2.38 -3.51 1.47
CA GLY A 291 3.29 -2.42 1.83
C GLY A 291 2.56 -1.12 2.18
N GLY A 292 1.56 -0.74 1.40
CA GLY A 292 0.73 0.43 1.66
C GLY A 292 -0.15 0.32 2.91
N GLU A 293 -0.70 -0.87 3.22
CA GLU A 293 -1.45 -1.10 4.47
C GLU A 293 -0.53 -1.02 5.70
N ALA A 294 0.65 -1.62 5.61
CA ALA A 294 1.66 -1.58 6.66
C ALA A 294 2.10 -0.13 6.97
N GLN A 295 2.34 0.66 5.93
CA GLN A 295 2.71 2.07 6.05
C GLN A 295 1.58 2.92 6.66
N ARG A 296 0.35 2.74 6.17
CA ARG A 296 -0.83 3.42 6.74
C ARG A 296 -1.07 3.02 8.20
N LEU A 297 -0.91 1.73 8.55
CA LEU A 297 -1.03 1.29 9.95
C LEU A 297 -0.01 1.99 10.87
N LYS A 298 1.24 2.17 10.40
CA LYS A 298 2.25 2.96 11.14
C LYS A 298 1.79 4.41 11.30
N LEU A 299 1.30 5.02 10.23
CA LEU A 299 0.79 6.39 10.28
C LEU A 299 -0.38 6.54 11.26
N ALA A 300 -1.31 5.56 11.31
CA ALA A 300 -2.40 5.55 12.28
C ALA A 300 -1.91 5.57 13.73
N ALA A 301 -0.88 4.80 14.04
CA ALA A 301 -0.32 4.77 15.40
C ALA A 301 0.27 6.15 15.79
N TYR A 302 0.94 6.82 14.86
CA TYR A 302 1.45 8.18 15.12
C TYR A 302 0.30 9.20 15.27
N LEU A 303 -0.74 9.12 14.45
CA LEU A 303 -1.94 9.97 14.58
C LEU A 303 -2.62 9.80 15.96
N ALA A 304 -2.57 8.61 16.55
CA ALA A 304 -3.11 8.37 17.89
C ALA A 304 -2.33 9.08 19.01
N GLU A 305 -1.06 9.43 18.76
CA GLU A 305 -0.16 10.05 19.74
C GLU A 305 0.09 11.56 19.49
N VAL A 306 -0.37 12.08 18.35
CA VAL A 306 -0.10 13.44 17.84
C VAL A 306 -0.43 14.56 18.85
N GLU A 307 -1.52 14.43 19.61
CA GLU A 307 -1.91 15.46 20.60
C GLU A 307 -0.89 15.64 21.76
N LYS A 308 0.06 14.71 21.89
CA LYS A 308 1.02 14.66 23.01
C LYS A 308 2.46 14.94 22.60
N ALA A 309 2.74 14.97 21.28
CA ALA A 309 4.10 15.06 20.78
C ALA A 309 4.55 16.51 20.56
N GLU A 310 5.83 16.79 20.84
CA GLU A 310 6.52 17.99 20.37
C GLU A 310 6.51 18.03 18.83
N LYS A 311 6.83 19.20 18.21
CA LYS A 311 6.92 19.35 16.74
C LYS A 311 7.76 18.24 16.12
N HIS A 312 7.15 17.39 15.31
CA HIS A 312 7.77 16.20 14.75
C HIS A 312 7.89 16.29 13.24
N LEU A 313 8.95 15.72 12.67
CA LEU A 313 9.12 15.58 11.22
C LEU A 313 8.80 14.13 10.81
N PHE A 314 7.75 13.96 10.02
CA PHE A 314 7.39 12.68 9.41
C PHE A 314 7.94 12.63 7.98
N ILE A 315 8.68 11.59 7.65
CA ILE A 315 9.18 11.32 6.31
C ILE A 315 8.47 10.06 5.81
N LEU A 316 7.77 10.16 4.70
CA LEU A 316 7.05 9.06 4.07
C LEU A 316 7.68 8.73 2.71
N ASP A 317 8.00 7.47 2.49
CA ASP A 317 8.60 6.99 1.24
C ASP A 317 7.54 6.30 0.38
N GLU A 318 7.17 6.95 -0.74
CA GLU A 318 6.17 6.50 -1.72
C GLU A 318 4.88 5.94 -1.08
N PRO A 319 4.20 6.70 -0.21
CA PRO A 319 3.06 6.17 0.56
C PRO A 319 1.83 5.84 -0.28
N THR A 320 1.77 6.26 -1.54
CA THR A 320 0.62 5.97 -2.43
C THR A 320 0.84 4.78 -3.35
N THR A 321 1.99 4.12 -3.30
CA THR A 321 2.27 2.95 -4.16
C THR A 321 1.23 1.85 -3.95
N GLY A 322 0.58 1.42 -5.04
CA GLY A 322 -0.46 0.38 -5.02
C GLY A 322 -1.78 0.80 -4.38
N LEU A 323 -2.01 2.12 -4.18
CA LEU A 323 -3.25 2.64 -3.65
C LEU A 323 -4.19 3.12 -4.77
N HIS A 324 -5.47 2.86 -4.58
CA HIS A 324 -6.51 3.47 -5.40
C HIS A 324 -6.65 4.97 -5.08
N ALA A 325 -7.06 5.78 -6.06
CA ALA A 325 -7.22 7.24 -5.89
C ALA A 325 -8.09 7.65 -4.69
N ALA A 326 -9.16 6.89 -4.39
CA ALA A 326 -9.97 7.14 -3.21
C ALA A 326 -9.19 6.93 -1.90
N ASP A 327 -8.30 5.94 -1.84
CA ASP A 327 -7.44 5.70 -0.67
C ASP A 327 -6.34 6.77 -0.57
N VAL A 328 -5.81 7.23 -1.71
CA VAL A 328 -4.86 8.37 -1.78
C VAL A 328 -5.50 9.62 -1.21
N SER A 329 -6.75 9.92 -1.55
CA SER A 329 -7.49 11.08 -1.01
C SER A 329 -7.57 11.04 0.52
N VAL A 330 -7.90 9.87 1.09
CA VAL A 330 -7.95 9.68 2.55
C VAL A 330 -6.56 9.88 3.19
N LEU A 331 -5.51 9.34 2.57
CA LEU A 331 -4.14 9.48 3.05
C LEU A 331 -3.65 10.93 3.02
N VAL A 332 -3.92 11.67 1.94
CA VAL A 332 -3.60 13.10 1.81
C VAL A 332 -4.30 13.90 2.91
N GLY A 333 -5.59 13.62 3.15
CA GLY A 333 -6.34 14.23 4.27
C GLY A 333 -5.69 13.96 5.63
N ALA A 334 -5.17 12.75 5.86
CA ALA A 334 -4.45 12.40 7.09
C ALA A 334 -3.12 13.16 7.23
N MET A 335 -2.37 13.32 6.13
CA MET A 335 -1.14 14.11 6.13
C MET A 335 -1.40 15.59 6.44
N HIS A 336 -2.45 16.18 5.89
CA HIS A 336 -2.85 17.55 6.22
C HIS A 336 -3.23 17.70 7.70
N ARG A 337 -3.95 16.72 8.30
CA ARG A 337 -4.24 16.75 9.75
C ARG A 337 -2.98 16.74 10.61
N LEU A 338 -1.93 16.02 10.23
CA LEU A 338 -0.63 16.08 10.92
C LEU A 338 -0.03 17.49 10.86
N VAL A 339 -0.09 18.11 9.70
CA VAL A 339 0.43 19.48 9.52
C VAL A 339 -0.41 20.49 10.33
N ASP A 340 -1.73 20.36 10.33
CA ASP A 340 -2.63 21.21 11.12
C ASP A 340 -2.42 21.05 12.63
N ALA A 341 -1.96 19.87 13.06
CA ALA A 341 -1.55 19.62 14.46
C ALA A 341 -0.16 20.21 14.80
N GLY A 342 0.51 20.89 13.86
CA GLY A 342 1.79 21.58 14.08
C GLY A 342 3.03 20.75 13.74
N HIS A 343 2.87 19.60 13.10
CA HIS A 343 3.97 18.76 12.63
C HIS A 343 4.41 19.14 11.21
N SER A 344 5.51 18.54 10.75
CA SER A 344 6.01 18.66 9.39
C SER A 344 5.90 17.30 8.69
N VAL A 345 5.40 17.28 7.48
CA VAL A 345 5.28 16.05 6.70
C VAL A 345 6.06 16.19 5.40
N LEU A 346 7.01 15.30 5.19
CA LEU A 346 7.87 15.23 4.02
C LEU A 346 7.59 13.92 3.27
N VAL A 347 7.21 14.01 2.01
CA VAL A 347 6.78 12.85 1.22
C VAL A 347 7.64 12.71 -0.01
N ILE A 348 8.24 11.52 -0.24
CA ILE A 348 8.78 11.17 -1.56
C ILE A 348 7.60 10.64 -2.37
N GLU A 349 7.30 11.28 -3.50
CA GLU A 349 6.18 10.85 -4.34
C GLU A 349 6.38 11.09 -5.83
N HIS A 350 5.75 10.19 -6.59
CA HIS A 350 5.61 10.29 -8.03
C HIS A 350 4.15 10.56 -8.45
N ASN A 351 3.22 10.43 -7.51
CA ASN A 351 1.80 10.67 -7.74
C ASN A 351 1.53 12.16 -7.83
N LEU A 352 1.11 12.63 -9.00
CA LEU A 352 0.87 14.03 -9.28
C LEU A 352 -0.28 14.63 -8.44
N GLU A 353 -1.24 13.83 -8.02
CA GLU A 353 -2.33 14.29 -7.17
C GLU A 353 -1.84 14.63 -5.75
N VAL A 354 -0.88 13.86 -5.23
CA VAL A 354 -0.21 14.19 -3.96
C VAL A 354 0.67 15.43 -4.11
N ALA A 355 1.47 15.48 -5.18
CA ALA A 355 2.32 16.64 -5.47
C ALA A 355 1.49 17.93 -5.61
N LYS A 356 0.34 17.86 -6.31
CA LYS A 356 -0.62 18.98 -6.43
C LYS A 356 -1.19 19.41 -5.07
N SER A 357 -1.41 18.47 -4.16
CA SER A 357 -1.98 18.71 -2.83
C SER A 357 -0.96 19.26 -1.81
N ALA A 358 0.34 19.17 -2.11
CA ALA A 358 1.41 19.63 -1.21
C ALA A 358 1.44 21.17 -1.10
N ASP A 359 1.91 21.68 0.04
CA ASP A 359 2.16 23.11 0.24
C ASP A 359 3.44 23.57 -0.49
N TRP A 360 4.45 22.69 -0.58
CA TRP A 360 5.75 22.97 -1.16
C TRP A 360 6.33 21.74 -1.85
N ILE A 361 7.05 21.94 -2.95
CA ILE A 361 7.73 20.88 -3.70
C ILE A 361 9.22 21.18 -3.77
N VAL A 362 10.03 20.12 -3.63
CA VAL A 362 11.45 20.09 -3.99
C VAL A 362 11.61 19.07 -5.11
N ASP A 363 12.01 19.52 -6.31
CA ASP A 363 12.16 18.67 -7.48
C ASP A 363 13.63 18.34 -7.73
N LEU A 364 13.96 17.03 -7.77
CA LEU A 364 15.31 16.53 -7.98
C LEU A 364 15.49 16.01 -9.40
N GLY A 365 16.64 16.32 -10.00
CA GLY A 365 16.95 15.92 -11.35
C GLY A 365 18.34 16.36 -11.80
N PRO A 366 18.49 16.69 -13.11
CA PRO A 366 17.47 16.62 -14.17
C PRO A 366 17.11 15.21 -14.62
N GLU A 367 18.02 14.23 -14.43
CA GLU A 367 17.86 12.83 -14.83
C GLU A 367 18.17 11.88 -13.65
N GLY A 368 18.22 10.57 -13.91
CA GLY A 368 18.65 9.56 -12.94
C GLY A 368 20.16 9.26 -13.00
N GLY A 369 20.67 8.56 -11.97
CA GLY A 369 22.08 8.17 -11.88
C GLY A 369 23.01 9.38 -11.75
N ASP A 370 24.17 9.32 -12.41
CA ASP A 370 25.21 10.36 -12.31
C ASP A 370 24.80 11.73 -12.84
N GLN A 371 23.77 11.80 -13.67
CA GLN A 371 23.20 13.06 -14.18
C GLN A 371 22.11 13.64 -13.29
N GLY A 372 21.73 12.92 -12.22
CA GLY A 372 20.78 13.36 -11.19
C GLY A 372 21.45 14.13 -10.06
N GLY A 373 20.88 14.02 -8.87
CA GLY A 373 21.47 14.48 -7.62
C GLY A 373 21.54 15.99 -7.43
N ARG A 374 20.69 16.75 -8.11
CA ARG A 374 20.61 18.23 -8.01
C ARG A 374 19.17 18.67 -7.81
N VAL A 375 18.98 19.80 -7.14
CA VAL A 375 17.67 20.47 -7.10
C VAL A 375 17.47 21.20 -8.44
N VAL A 376 16.38 20.88 -9.13
CA VAL A 376 16.00 21.52 -10.41
C VAL A 376 14.82 22.49 -10.25
N GLY A 377 14.14 22.45 -9.11
CA GLY A 377 13.07 23.37 -8.77
C GLY A 377 12.65 23.29 -7.31
N GLU A 378 12.28 24.44 -6.73
CA GLU A 378 11.68 24.56 -5.40
C GLU A 378 10.53 25.57 -5.48
N GLY A 379 9.41 25.30 -4.80
CA GLY A 379 8.29 26.22 -4.78
C GLY A 379 6.95 25.51 -4.55
N THR A 380 5.87 26.27 -4.69
CA THR A 380 4.52 25.73 -4.71
C THR A 380 4.29 24.87 -5.96
N PRO A 381 3.31 23.96 -5.97
CA PRO A 381 2.97 23.18 -7.16
C PRO A 381 2.73 24.04 -8.41
N GLU A 382 2.14 25.23 -8.24
CA GLU A 382 1.87 26.18 -9.31
C GLU A 382 3.18 26.82 -9.85
N GLU A 383 4.17 27.05 -9.01
CA GLU A 383 5.49 27.55 -9.39
C GLU A 383 6.28 26.48 -10.12
N ILE A 384 6.30 25.24 -9.62
CA ILE A 384 6.94 24.09 -10.27
C ILE A 384 6.32 23.81 -11.64
N ALA A 385 4.99 23.91 -11.79
CA ALA A 385 4.29 23.71 -13.06
C ALA A 385 4.75 24.69 -14.17
N ARG A 386 5.37 25.82 -13.81
CA ARG A 386 5.93 26.80 -14.78
C ARG A 386 7.31 26.42 -15.26
N LEU A 387 8.02 25.55 -14.55
CA LEU A 387 9.38 25.13 -14.89
C LEU A 387 9.36 24.13 -16.06
N ASP A 388 10.41 24.14 -16.88
CA ASP A 388 10.58 23.16 -17.95
C ASP A 388 11.34 21.90 -17.46
N THR A 389 10.87 21.33 -16.36
CA THR A 389 11.33 20.04 -15.83
C THR A 389 10.32 18.93 -16.17
N PRO A 390 10.69 17.64 -16.12
CA PRO A 390 9.75 16.55 -16.29
C PRO A 390 8.55 16.65 -15.34
N THR A 391 8.80 16.96 -14.06
CA THR A 391 7.76 17.15 -13.04
C THR A 391 6.90 18.38 -13.36
N GLY A 392 7.51 19.52 -13.75
CA GLY A 392 6.79 20.73 -14.10
C GLY A 392 5.85 20.54 -15.30
N ARG A 393 6.30 19.84 -16.34
CA ARG A 393 5.46 19.50 -17.49
C ARG A 393 4.26 18.62 -17.09
N ALA A 394 4.49 17.60 -16.26
CA ALA A 394 3.43 16.69 -15.78
C ALA A 394 2.41 17.41 -14.86
N LEU A 395 2.88 18.28 -13.96
CA LEU A 395 2.02 19.05 -13.07
C LEU A 395 1.16 20.08 -13.81
N ARG A 396 1.63 20.62 -14.93
CA ARG A 396 0.91 21.63 -15.73
C ARG A 396 -0.46 21.13 -16.17
N ASP A 397 -0.54 19.86 -16.55
CA ASP A 397 -1.80 19.25 -17.00
C ASP A 397 -2.80 19.06 -15.84
N VAL A 398 -2.29 18.80 -14.63
CA VAL A 398 -3.12 18.52 -13.44
C VAL A 398 -3.52 19.80 -12.69
N VAL A 399 -2.60 20.76 -12.58
CA VAL A 399 -2.84 22.07 -11.91
C VAL A 399 -3.66 22.99 -12.82
N GLY A 400 -3.38 23.00 -14.14
CA GLY A 400 -4.11 23.82 -15.12
C GLY A 400 -5.58 23.42 -15.29
N ALA A 401 -5.92 22.14 -15.16
CA ALA A 401 -7.29 21.66 -15.23
C ALA A 401 -8.15 22.15 -14.04
N ALA A 402 -7.56 22.30 -12.85
CA ALA A 402 -8.26 22.84 -11.67
C ALA A 402 -8.56 24.34 -11.81
N ALA A 403 -7.62 25.13 -12.32
CA ALA A 403 -7.83 26.57 -12.58
C ALA A 403 -8.84 26.83 -13.72
N ALA A 404 -8.97 25.90 -14.68
CA ALA A 404 -9.96 25.98 -15.76
C ALA A 404 -11.38 25.61 -15.33
N ALA A 405 -11.53 24.76 -14.30
CA ALA A 405 -12.84 24.39 -13.78
C ALA A 405 -13.54 25.55 -13.04
N GLU A 406 -12.78 26.48 -12.45
CA GLU A 406 -13.35 27.71 -11.86
C GLU A 406 -13.76 28.78 -12.91
N ALA A 407 -13.33 28.64 -14.17
CA ALA A 407 -13.53 29.65 -15.23
C ALA A 407 -14.57 29.28 -16.29
N LEU A 408 -15.28 28.15 -16.20
CA LEU A 408 -16.20 27.71 -17.26
C LEU A 408 -17.67 28.09 -16.99
N THR A 409 -18.03 29.29 -17.43
CA THR A 409 -19.26 29.56 -18.19
C THR A 409 -19.00 29.21 -19.67
N PRO A 410 -19.92 28.54 -20.37
CA PRO A 410 -19.60 27.87 -21.62
C PRO A 410 -19.56 28.82 -22.84
N PRO A 411 -18.60 28.71 -23.73
CA PRO A 411 -18.74 29.17 -25.11
C PRO A 411 -18.85 27.99 -26.06
N SER A 412 -19.74 28.19 -27.02
CA SER A 412 -20.08 27.52 -28.25
C SER A 412 -18.93 26.91 -29.07
N PRO A 413 -19.18 25.86 -29.89
CA PRO A 413 -18.14 25.04 -30.49
C PRO A 413 -17.62 25.59 -31.82
N ARG A 414 -16.31 25.74 -31.97
CA ARG A 414 -15.65 25.77 -33.28
C ARG A 414 -14.17 25.35 -33.19
N GLY A 415 -13.80 24.40 -34.03
CA GLY A 415 -12.43 24.32 -34.56
C GLY A 415 -11.71 22.99 -34.33
N ARG A 416 -11.79 22.09 -35.32
CA ARG A 416 -10.98 20.87 -35.42
C ARG A 416 -9.49 21.19 -35.55
N GLY A 417 -8.68 20.71 -34.61
CA GLY A 417 -7.23 20.62 -34.75
C GLY A 417 -6.81 19.15 -34.64
N ARG A 418 -6.31 18.58 -35.73
CA ARG A 418 -5.77 17.22 -35.79
C ARG A 418 -4.42 17.17 -35.07
N SER A 419 -4.32 16.50 -33.94
CA SER A 419 -3.04 16.04 -33.39
C SER A 419 -2.63 14.75 -34.08
N ARG A 420 -1.42 14.75 -34.63
CA ARG A 420 -0.79 13.58 -35.23
C ARG A 420 -0.39 12.61 -34.10
N VAL A 421 -1.08 11.48 -34.04
CA VAL A 421 -0.62 10.30 -33.32
C VAL A 421 0.51 9.67 -34.14
N LEU A 422 1.69 9.54 -33.55
CA LEU A 422 2.79 8.76 -34.13
C LEU A 422 2.36 7.28 -34.15
N ALA A 423 2.25 6.75 -35.36
CA ALA A 423 1.93 5.35 -35.60
C ALA A 423 3.09 4.47 -35.10
N ALA A 424 2.82 3.69 -34.06
CA ALA A 424 3.65 2.55 -33.67
C ALA A 424 3.56 1.49 -34.78
N GLY A 425 4.74 1.05 -35.23
CA GLY A 425 4.86 0.09 -36.32
C GLY A 425 4.15 -1.23 -36.02
N SER A 426 3.36 -1.67 -36.95
CA SER A 426 2.67 -2.96 -36.94
C SER A 426 3.68 -4.12 -36.94
N LEU A 427 3.84 -4.78 -35.82
CA LEU A 427 4.35 -6.16 -35.78
C LEU A 427 3.24 -7.06 -36.37
N ARG A 428 3.49 -7.58 -37.56
CA ARG A 428 2.61 -8.59 -38.19
C ARG A 428 2.57 -9.81 -37.27
N ALA A 429 1.37 -10.09 -36.75
CA ALA A 429 1.07 -11.36 -36.12
C ALA A 429 1.19 -12.48 -37.19
N ALA A 430 1.89 -13.55 -36.81
CA ALA A 430 1.93 -14.78 -37.59
C ALA A 430 0.51 -15.33 -37.71
N GLU A 431 0.15 -15.78 -38.93
CA GLU A 431 -1.15 -16.37 -39.25
C GLU A 431 -1.46 -17.55 -38.32
N ALA A 432 -2.49 -17.40 -37.51
CA ALA A 432 -3.04 -18.49 -36.71
C ALA A 432 -3.71 -19.50 -37.59
N GLN A 433 -3.33 -20.76 -37.49
CA GLN A 433 -3.99 -21.88 -38.14
C GLN A 433 -5.45 -22.00 -37.66
N PRO A 434 -6.43 -22.24 -38.54
CA PRO A 434 -7.81 -22.40 -38.15
C PRO A 434 -8.06 -23.78 -37.55
N GLY A 435 -8.27 -23.86 -36.25
CA GLY A 435 -8.61 -25.14 -35.64
C GLY A 435 -8.73 -25.18 -34.15
N TYR A 436 -9.20 -24.11 -33.48
CA TYR A 436 -9.73 -24.20 -32.10
C TYR A 436 -10.68 -23.02 -31.83
N ALA A 437 -11.88 -23.10 -32.39
CA ALA A 437 -13.00 -22.24 -31.99
C ALA A 437 -13.60 -22.78 -30.67
N ALA A 438 -12.85 -22.70 -29.55
CA ALA A 438 -13.38 -23.00 -28.23
C ALA A 438 -12.76 -22.04 -27.21
N ASN A 439 -13.56 -21.14 -26.70
CA ASN A 439 -13.34 -20.18 -25.64
C ASN A 439 -12.47 -18.96 -25.99
N SER A 440 -13.12 -17.92 -26.49
CA SER A 440 -12.54 -16.57 -26.62
C SER A 440 -12.28 -15.87 -25.27
N SER A 441 -12.60 -16.50 -24.15
CA SER A 441 -12.42 -15.93 -22.80
C SER A 441 -12.13 -17.00 -21.76
N ILE A 442 -11.44 -16.59 -20.67
CA ILE A 442 -11.36 -17.35 -19.42
C ILE A 442 -12.56 -16.93 -18.58
N ARG A 443 -13.32 -17.89 -18.07
CA ARG A 443 -14.49 -17.61 -17.23
C ARG A 443 -14.29 -18.15 -15.84
N VAL A 444 -14.44 -17.30 -14.84
CA VAL A 444 -14.46 -17.64 -13.41
C VAL A 444 -15.90 -17.58 -12.95
N LEU A 445 -16.41 -18.65 -12.37
CA LEU A 445 -17.80 -18.80 -11.94
C LEU A 445 -17.84 -19.10 -10.45
N GLY A 446 -18.53 -18.25 -9.68
CA GLY A 446 -18.78 -18.46 -8.26
C GLY A 446 -17.54 -18.39 -7.38
N ALA A 447 -16.59 -17.46 -7.65
CA ALA A 447 -15.42 -17.27 -6.80
C ALA A 447 -15.81 -16.68 -5.45
N SER A 448 -15.46 -17.39 -4.35
CA SER A 448 -15.80 -17.04 -2.96
C SER A 448 -14.56 -16.99 -2.06
N GLU A 449 -13.36 -16.96 -2.64
CA GLU A 449 -12.10 -16.89 -1.89
C GLU A 449 -11.99 -15.57 -1.13
N ASN A 450 -11.55 -15.60 0.10
CA ASN A 450 -11.40 -14.46 1.01
C ASN A 450 -12.70 -13.62 1.11
N ASN A 451 -12.68 -12.39 0.57
CA ASN A 451 -13.83 -11.48 0.60
C ASN A 451 -14.70 -11.51 -0.67
N LEU A 452 -14.38 -12.34 -1.65
CA LEU A 452 -15.16 -12.43 -2.89
C LEU A 452 -16.56 -13.02 -2.64
N ARG A 453 -17.59 -12.41 -3.22
CA ARG A 453 -19.01 -12.76 -3.02
C ARG A 453 -19.58 -13.52 -4.23
N ARG A 454 -19.15 -14.78 -4.41
CA ARG A 454 -19.56 -15.63 -5.53
C ARG A 454 -19.42 -14.92 -6.89
N VAL A 455 -18.29 -14.33 -7.11
CA VAL A 455 -18.00 -13.50 -8.27
C VAL A 455 -18.07 -14.34 -9.56
N HIS A 456 -18.76 -13.79 -10.57
CA HIS A 456 -18.79 -14.29 -11.94
C HIS A 456 -18.11 -13.27 -12.84
N VAL A 457 -17.01 -13.66 -13.50
CA VAL A 457 -16.21 -12.75 -14.30
C VAL A 457 -15.62 -13.44 -15.52
N SER A 458 -15.50 -12.70 -16.62
CA SER A 458 -14.94 -13.17 -17.88
C SER A 458 -13.71 -12.35 -18.25
N PHE A 459 -12.61 -13.01 -18.57
CA PHE A 459 -11.37 -12.41 -19.04
C PHE A 459 -11.22 -12.70 -20.54
N PRO A 460 -11.51 -11.74 -21.43
CA PRO A 460 -11.29 -11.89 -22.87
C PRO A 460 -9.83 -12.23 -23.16
N ARG A 461 -9.59 -13.12 -24.13
CA ARG A 461 -8.23 -13.44 -24.56
C ARG A 461 -7.68 -12.38 -25.50
N ASP A 462 -6.36 -12.37 -25.64
CA ASP A 462 -5.62 -11.50 -26.56
C ASP A 462 -5.86 -9.98 -26.34
N GLN A 463 -6.20 -9.62 -25.10
CA GLN A 463 -6.45 -8.26 -24.65
C GLN A 463 -5.61 -7.91 -23.43
N LEU A 464 -5.39 -6.62 -23.21
CA LEU A 464 -4.91 -6.06 -21.95
C LEU A 464 -6.12 -5.81 -21.03
N ILE A 465 -6.17 -6.52 -19.92
CA ILE A 465 -7.28 -6.44 -18.95
C ILE A 465 -6.77 -5.80 -17.68
N ALA A 466 -7.36 -4.68 -17.28
CA ALA A 466 -7.10 -4.04 -16.02
C ALA A 466 -8.11 -4.49 -14.96
N VAL A 467 -7.62 -5.04 -13.84
CA VAL A 467 -8.42 -5.32 -12.65
C VAL A 467 -8.22 -4.14 -11.68
N THR A 468 -9.28 -3.39 -11.44
CA THR A 468 -9.29 -2.14 -10.69
C THR A 468 -10.19 -2.22 -9.46
N GLY A 469 -10.27 -1.15 -8.69
CA GLY A 469 -11.10 -1.01 -7.50
C GLY A 469 -10.31 -0.54 -6.28
N ILE A 470 -11.00 -0.15 -5.22
CA ILE A 470 -10.38 0.35 -3.99
C ILE A 470 -9.55 -0.72 -3.27
N SER A 471 -8.67 -0.30 -2.34
CA SER A 471 -7.90 -1.22 -1.52
C SER A 471 -8.82 -2.14 -0.70
N GLY A 472 -8.47 -3.43 -0.59
CA GLY A 472 -9.30 -4.41 0.09
C GLY A 472 -10.58 -4.84 -0.65
N SER A 473 -10.80 -4.45 -1.92
CA SER A 473 -11.99 -4.87 -2.68
C SER A 473 -11.92 -6.30 -3.23
N GLY A 474 -10.78 -7.00 -3.13
CA GLY A 474 -10.61 -8.38 -3.59
C GLY A 474 -9.84 -8.54 -4.91
N LYS A 475 -9.20 -7.49 -5.45
CA LYS A 475 -8.44 -7.53 -6.71
C LYS A 475 -7.35 -8.60 -6.73
N SER A 476 -6.47 -8.56 -5.72
CA SER A 476 -5.38 -9.52 -5.59
C SER A 476 -5.91 -10.95 -5.39
N THR A 477 -6.98 -11.10 -4.62
CA THR A 477 -7.66 -12.38 -4.45
C THR A 477 -8.16 -12.92 -5.79
N LEU A 478 -8.84 -12.12 -6.59
CA LEU A 478 -9.32 -12.55 -7.91
C LEU A 478 -8.17 -12.91 -8.86
N ALA A 479 -7.13 -12.07 -8.93
CA ALA A 479 -6.03 -12.23 -9.87
C ALA A 479 -5.05 -13.34 -9.46
N PHE A 480 -4.65 -13.40 -8.18
CA PHE A 480 -3.60 -14.31 -7.70
C PHE A 480 -4.18 -15.56 -7.02
N ASP A 481 -5.07 -15.40 -6.03
CA ASP A 481 -5.55 -16.52 -5.25
C ASP A 481 -6.55 -17.39 -6.05
N VAL A 482 -7.28 -16.80 -7.00
CA VAL A 482 -8.23 -17.53 -7.85
C VAL A 482 -7.63 -17.83 -9.24
N LEU A 483 -7.35 -16.81 -10.04
CA LEU A 483 -6.98 -16.99 -11.45
C LEU A 483 -5.60 -17.65 -11.59
N TYR A 484 -4.57 -17.07 -10.98
CA TYR A 484 -3.20 -17.60 -11.06
C TYR A 484 -3.09 -18.95 -10.35
N ALA A 485 -3.64 -19.11 -9.14
CA ALA A 485 -3.58 -20.35 -8.39
C ALA A 485 -4.22 -21.53 -9.16
N GLU A 486 -5.39 -21.32 -9.79
CA GLU A 486 -6.04 -22.35 -10.60
C GLU A 486 -5.25 -22.69 -11.88
N GLY A 487 -4.66 -21.68 -12.52
CA GLY A 487 -3.80 -21.91 -13.69
C GLY A 487 -2.53 -22.70 -13.37
N GLN A 488 -1.87 -22.38 -12.26
CA GLN A 488 -0.72 -23.13 -11.75
C GLN A 488 -1.11 -24.56 -11.36
N ARG A 489 -2.22 -24.73 -10.65
CA ARG A 489 -2.71 -26.06 -10.26
C ARG A 489 -2.91 -26.96 -11.46
N ARG A 490 -3.58 -26.47 -12.51
CA ARG A 490 -3.80 -27.24 -13.75
C ARG A 490 -2.50 -27.54 -14.48
N PHE A 491 -1.56 -26.59 -14.51
CA PHE A 491 -0.24 -26.84 -15.09
C PHE A 491 0.50 -27.95 -14.33
N LEU A 492 0.48 -27.92 -12.99
CA LEU A 492 1.09 -28.94 -12.16
C LEU A 492 0.43 -30.32 -12.33
N ASP A 493 -0.89 -30.38 -12.57
CA ASP A 493 -1.60 -31.63 -12.86
C ASP A 493 -1.13 -32.29 -14.16
N CYS A 494 -0.60 -31.53 -15.11
CA CYS A 494 -0.05 -32.03 -16.37
C CYS A 494 1.38 -32.59 -16.22
N LEU A 495 2.08 -32.32 -15.11
CA LEU A 495 3.44 -32.80 -14.90
C LEU A 495 3.48 -34.28 -14.47
N PRO A 496 4.56 -35.03 -14.81
CA PRO A 496 4.76 -36.38 -14.32
C PRO A 496 4.76 -36.45 -12.79
N ALA A 497 4.27 -37.57 -12.23
CA ALA A 497 4.16 -37.75 -10.78
C ALA A 497 5.47 -37.49 -10.02
N TYR A 498 6.61 -37.83 -10.61
CA TYR A 498 7.94 -37.55 -10.06
C TYR A 498 8.19 -36.04 -9.91
N ALA A 499 7.90 -35.24 -10.95
CA ALA A 499 8.09 -33.79 -10.89
C ALA A 499 7.16 -33.12 -9.87
N ARG A 500 5.92 -33.63 -9.69
CA ARG A 500 4.97 -33.12 -8.71
C ARG A 500 5.40 -33.28 -7.25
N GLN A 501 6.28 -34.25 -6.94
CA GLN A 501 6.79 -34.46 -5.57
C GLN A 501 7.72 -33.32 -5.10
N PHE A 502 8.32 -32.57 -6.03
CA PHE A 502 9.24 -31.47 -5.73
C PHE A 502 8.57 -30.09 -5.75
N ILE A 503 7.31 -30.02 -6.18
CA ILE A 503 6.59 -28.76 -6.33
C ILE A 503 5.37 -28.81 -5.39
N ARG A 504 5.28 -27.83 -4.48
CA ARG A 504 4.13 -27.73 -3.60
C ARG A 504 2.89 -27.30 -4.40
N PRO A 505 1.81 -28.10 -4.40
CA PRO A 505 0.57 -27.67 -5.03
C PRO A 505 0.01 -26.47 -4.25
N LEU A 506 -0.42 -25.45 -4.99
CA LEU A 506 -1.21 -24.36 -4.42
C LEU A 506 -2.55 -24.92 -3.92
N ALA A 507 -3.08 -24.34 -2.87
CA ALA A 507 -4.41 -24.68 -2.39
C ALA A 507 -5.43 -24.47 -3.52
N ARG A 508 -6.44 -25.34 -3.58
CA ARG A 508 -7.53 -25.14 -4.54
C ARG A 508 -8.34 -23.92 -4.08
N PRO A 509 -8.50 -22.89 -4.94
CA PRO A 509 -9.31 -21.74 -4.59
C PRO A 509 -10.78 -22.11 -4.39
N GLU A 510 -11.48 -21.37 -3.57
CA GLU A 510 -12.93 -21.47 -3.38
C GLU A 510 -13.66 -20.88 -4.58
N VAL A 511 -13.85 -21.69 -5.61
CA VAL A 511 -14.51 -21.34 -6.86
C VAL A 511 -15.36 -22.51 -7.36
N ASP A 512 -16.57 -22.22 -7.83
CA ASP A 512 -17.45 -23.26 -8.38
C ASP A 512 -16.81 -23.88 -9.63
N ARG A 513 -16.34 -23.02 -10.58
CA ARG A 513 -15.73 -23.48 -11.83
C ARG A 513 -14.86 -22.40 -12.48
N VAL A 514 -13.75 -22.82 -13.09
CA VAL A 514 -12.93 -21.97 -13.99
C VAL A 514 -12.83 -22.66 -15.35
N GLU A 515 -13.21 -21.95 -16.40
CA GLU A 515 -13.22 -22.45 -17.79
C GLU A 515 -12.19 -21.72 -18.64
N GLY A 516 -11.63 -22.41 -19.63
CA GLY A 516 -10.73 -21.81 -20.60
C GLY A 516 -9.36 -21.38 -20.04
N MET A 517 -8.93 -21.90 -18.90
CA MET A 517 -7.70 -21.51 -18.23
C MET A 517 -6.45 -22.07 -18.91
N PRO A 518 -5.52 -21.25 -19.43
CA PRO A 518 -4.20 -21.67 -19.90
C PRO A 518 -3.22 -21.79 -18.75
N PRO A 519 -2.01 -22.36 -18.98
CA PRO A 519 -0.88 -22.18 -18.06
C PRO A 519 -0.63 -20.69 -17.80
N THR A 520 -0.37 -20.34 -16.55
CA THR A 520 -0.24 -18.95 -16.10
C THR A 520 1.11 -18.68 -15.50
N VAL A 521 1.58 -17.45 -15.68
CA VAL A 521 2.76 -16.89 -15.01
C VAL A 521 2.31 -15.62 -14.31
N ALA A 522 2.72 -15.41 -13.07
CA ALA A 522 2.47 -14.18 -12.34
C ALA A 522 3.77 -13.48 -11.98
N LEU A 523 3.73 -12.15 -12.04
CA LEU A 523 4.78 -11.27 -11.54
C LEU A 523 4.16 -10.47 -10.39
N GLU A 524 4.66 -10.72 -9.19
CA GLU A 524 4.24 -10.01 -7.97
C GLU A 524 5.33 -9.03 -7.54
N GLN A 525 4.92 -7.85 -7.07
CA GLN A 525 5.79 -6.97 -6.30
C GLN A 525 6.00 -7.58 -4.91
N LYS A 526 7.00 -8.44 -4.76
CA LYS A 526 7.44 -8.88 -3.43
C LYS A 526 8.57 -7.97 -2.99
N LEU A 527 8.39 -7.31 -1.85
CA LEU A 527 9.47 -6.66 -1.12
C LEU A 527 10.37 -7.75 -0.49
N SER A 528 10.97 -8.60 -1.31
CA SER A 528 12.03 -9.48 -0.83
C SER A 528 13.25 -8.59 -0.60
N ARG A 529 13.59 -8.35 0.66
CA ARG A 529 14.90 -7.80 0.98
C ARG A 529 15.93 -8.80 0.48
N GLY A 530 16.58 -8.49 -0.63
CA GLY A 530 17.79 -9.17 -1.04
C GLY A 530 18.78 -9.16 0.13
N THR A 531 19.61 -10.19 0.24
CA THR A 531 20.73 -10.12 1.18
C THR A 531 21.62 -8.93 0.80
N PRO A 532 22.41 -8.37 1.73
CA PRO A 532 23.39 -7.30 1.40
C PRO A 532 24.34 -7.67 0.25
N LEU A 533 24.43 -8.96 -0.10
CA LEU A 533 25.24 -9.49 -1.20
C LEU A 533 24.47 -9.65 -2.51
N SER A 534 23.15 -9.41 -2.53
CA SER A 534 22.34 -9.50 -3.75
C SER A 534 22.54 -8.26 -4.61
N THR A 535 22.99 -8.48 -5.84
CA THR A 535 23.15 -7.44 -6.87
C THR A 535 22.18 -7.68 -8.03
N ALA A 536 21.93 -6.67 -8.85
CA ALA A 536 21.15 -6.83 -10.08
C ALA A 536 21.72 -7.95 -10.97
N GLY A 537 23.04 -8.08 -11.05
CA GLY A 537 23.71 -9.13 -11.80
C GLY A 537 23.44 -10.54 -11.27
N THR A 538 23.36 -10.71 -9.93
CA THR A 538 23.04 -12.01 -9.32
C THR A 538 21.56 -12.33 -9.38
N ALA A 539 20.69 -11.34 -9.27
CA ALA A 539 19.24 -11.50 -9.35
C ALA A 539 18.74 -11.80 -10.77
N SER A 540 19.40 -11.24 -11.78
CA SER A 540 19.08 -11.44 -13.20
C SER A 540 19.84 -12.61 -13.86
N GLU A 541 20.66 -13.34 -13.07
CA GLU A 541 21.57 -14.41 -13.55
C GLU A 541 22.65 -13.93 -14.55
N VAL A 542 22.68 -12.65 -14.93
CA VAL A 542 23.69 -12.07 -15.83
C VAL A 542 25.11 -12.32 -15.30
N TYR A 543 25.27 -12.33 -13.98
CA TYR A 543 26.56 -12.64 -13.33
C TYR A 543 27.09 -14.03 -13.69
N HIS A 544 26.23 -15.03 -13.91
CA HIS A 544 26.62 -16.36 -14.35
C HIS A 544 27.27 -16.31 -15.74
N TYR A 545 26.68 -15.58 -16.69
CA TYR A 545 27.21 -15.41 -18.04
C TYR A 545 28.51 -14.58 -18.04
N LEU A 546 28.61 -13.54 -17.22
CA LEU A 546 29.82 -12.76 -17.06
C LEU A 546 30.96 -13.63 -16.54
N ARG A 547 30.74 -14.50 -15.56
CA ARG A 547 31.75 -15.44 -15.08
C ARG A 547 32.26 -16.37 -16.17
N LEU A 548 31.38 -16.84 -17.06
CA LEU A 548 31.81 -17.69 -18.19
C LEU A 548 32.66 -16.93 -19.21
N LEU A 549 32.48 -15.62 -19.34
CA LEU A 549 33.30 -14.78 -20.23
C LEU A 549 34.73 -14.53 -19.68
N TYR A 550 34.88 -14.57 -18.35
CA TYR A 550 36.16 -14.33 -17.68
C TYR A 550 36.86 -15.61 -17.15
N ALA A 551 36.25 -16.77 -17.33
CA ALA A 551 36.83 -18.07 -17.02
C ALA A 551 37.53 -18.69 -18.25
#